data_53f25a1debf234884521bf58b777aeb6
#
_entry.id   53f25a1debf234884521bf58b777aeb6
#
_cell.length_a   1.000
_cell.length_b   1.000
_cell.length_c   1.000
_cell.angle_alpha   90.00
_cell.angle_beta   90.00
_cell.angle_gamma   90.00
#
_symmetry.space_group_name_H-M   'P 1'
#
loop_
_entity.id
_entity.type
_entity.pdbx_description
1 polymer ?
#
loop_
_entity_poly.entity_id
_entity_poly.type
_entity_poly.pdbx_seq_one_letter_code
_entity_poly.pdbx_strand_id
1 'polypeptide(L)'
;MTPRRDLIKKAALWLAGLSYWQPSLAAEVTDFYPQAKLRRLVFPRDYGAHPDYRTEWWYLTGWLGQGPSAIGLQLTFFRSRTQHAIENPSRLAPQQLLFAHAALAVAKQDIFLHANRAGRLSGTTLRAENTDTNLQFEDWHLRRMQRAETDVYEGRFAGEGFAASFEASTQQPVILRGLEGLSKKGPQAKQASYYYSRAPLHVNASVVLGKQTQILEGKAWLDHEWSSQLLMSGAVGWDWVGINLLDGGTLMAFRIRDKKSESLYTHVDARDRGGMPVSGWGGLKWQPRGSWRSKSLIDYPIHMDLVVKGQTFRLVPLILSQEVDARSSTGGFYWEGAVRLMKEEHLLGHGYLELTGYGAPLRI
;
A
#
# COMPACT_ATOMS: atom_id res chain seq x y z
N MET A 1 -24.93 63.62 33.36
CA MET A 1 -23.71 63.05 33.96
C MET A 1 -24.15 61.84 34.75
N THR A 2 -24.11 60.67 34.18
CA THR A 2 -24.47 59.38 34.78
C THR A 2 -23.21 58.54 34.92
N PRO A 3 -22.97 57.94 36.05
CA PRO A 3 -21.66 57.37 36.39
C PRO A 3 -21.46 55.99 35.76
N ARG A 4 -20.37 55.90 35.03
CA ARG A 4 -19.79 54.69 34.44
C ARG A 4 -19.28 53.64 35.45
N ARG A 5 -19.66 53.72 36.73
CA ARG A 5 -19.11 52.88 37.81
C ARG A 5 -19.96 51.64 38.17
N ASP A 6 -21.17 51.50 37.67
CA ASP A 6 -22.02 50.36 38.03
C ASP A 6 -22.02 49.21 37.04
N LEU A 7 -21.33 49.37 35.87
CA LEU A 7 -21.20 48.30 34.88
C LEU A 7 -20.05 47.32 35.19
N ILE A 8 -19.10 47.73 36.07
CA ILE A 8 -17.91 46.88 36.36
C ILE A 8 -18.17 45.93 37.54
N LYS A 9 -19.18 46.18 38.35
CA LYS A 9 -19.52 45.29 39.48
C LYS A 9 -20.46 44.12 39.13
N LYS A 10 -21.05 44.11 37.95
CA LYS A 10 -21.86 42.97 37.49
C LYS A 10 -21.10 41.97 36.59
N ALA A 11 -19.87 42.26 36.20
CA ALA A 11 -19.03 41.36 35.43
C ALA A 11 -18.17 40.40 36.28
N ALA A 12 -18.14 40.59 37.62
CA ALA A 12 -17.30 39.79 38.52
C ALA A 12 -18.00 38.59 39.17
N LEU A 13 -19.27 38.33 38.83
CA LEU A 13 -20.06 37.21 39.39
C LEU A 13 -20.37 36.09 38.38
N TRP A 14 -19.80 36.15 37.17
CA TRP A 14 -19.94 35.11 36.13
C TRP A 14 -18.68 34.26 35.91
N LEU A 15 -17.67 34.40 36.76
CA LEU A 15 -16.39 33.65 36.65
C LEU A 15 -16.21 32.53 37.70
N ALA A 16 -17.26 32.17 38.44
CA ALA A 16 -17.23 31.09 39.44
C ALA A 16 -17.98 29.82 38.98
N GLY A 17 -18.31 29.71 37.69
CA GLY A 17 -18.90 28.52 37.08
C GLY A 17 -17.95 27.80 36.14
N LEU A 18 -16.66 27.68 36.48
CA LEU A 18 -15.76 26.69 35.87
C LEU A 18 -16.15 25.33 36.42
N SER A 19 -17.30 24.82 35.92
CA SER A 19 -17.59 23.41 35.92
C SER A 19 -16.35 22.70 35.39
N TYR A 20 -15.82 21.80 36.19
CA TYR A 20 -14.86 20.76 35.80
C TYR A 20 -15.28 20.18 34.45
N TRP A 21 -14.65 20.64 33.42
CA TRP A 21 -14.63 19.92 32.16
C TRP A 21 -13.74 18.69 32.44
N GLN A 22 -14.36 17.63 32.96
CA GLN A 22 -13.74 16.33 32.88
C GLN A 22 -13.44 16.11 31.38
N PRO A 23 -12.21 15.83 31.02
CA PRO A 23 -11.96 15.32 29.67
C PRO A 23 -12.85 14.09 29.55
N SER A 24 -13.90 14.18 28.76
CA SER A 24 -14.65 13.02 28.31
C SER A 24 -13.58 12.03 27.90
N LEU A 25 -13.44 10.92 28.65
CA LEU A 25 -12.68 9.76 28.23
C LEU A 25 -13.09 9.56 26.80
N ALA A 26 -12.16 9.77 25.88
CA ALA A 26 -12.38 9.52 24.47
C ALA A 26 -12.92 8.09 24.41
N ALA A 27 -14.23 7.97 24.18
CA ALA A 27 -14.85 6.69 23.93
C ALA A 27 -13.94 6.00 22.90
N GLU A 28 -13.45 4.82 23.23
CA GLU A 28 -12.57 4.08 22.35
C GLU A 28 -13.27 4.00 21.00
N VAL A 29 -12.72 4.69 20.00
CA VAL A 29 -13.19 4.71 18.59
C VAL A 29 -13.14 3.30 17.98
N THR A 30 -12.85 2.30 18.78
CA THR A 30 -12.61 0.90 18.41
C THR A 30 -13.86 0.14 18.00
N ASP A 31 -15.06 0.58 18.37
CA ASP A 31 -16.30 -0.18 18.10
C ASP A 31 -16.96 0.14 16.77
N PHE A 32 -16.53 1.20 16.07
CA PHE A 32 -17.13 1.59 14.77
C PHE A 32 -16.71 0.68 13.61
N TYR A 33 -15.53 0.10 13.69
CA TYR A 33 -14.97 -0.76 12.64
C TYR A 33 -14.69 -2.17 13.17
N PRO A 34 -14.99 -3.23 12.39
CA PRO A 34 -14.69 -4.59 12.81
C PRO A 34 -13.17 -4.81 12.88
N GLN A 35 -12.75 -5.62 13.86
CA GLN A 35 -11.36 -6.06 13.99
C GLN A 35 -11.12 -7.30 13.12
N ALA A 36 -9.93 -7.41 12.53
CA ALA A 36 -9.50 -8.63 11.87
C ALA A 36 -9.32 -9.75 12.91
N LYS A 37 -10.03 -10.85 12.73
CA LYS A 37 -10.00 -12.05 13.60
C LYS A 37 -9.74 -13.28 12.74
N LEU A 38 -9.22 -14.34 13.33
CA LEU A 38 -8.98 -15.57 12.58
C LEU A 38 -10.29 -16.09 11.97
N ARG A 39 -10.30 -16.18 10.65
CA ARG A 39 -11.33 -16.83 9.85
C ARG A 39 -10.73 -17.38 8.57
N ARG A 40 -11.36 -18.36 7.98
CA ARG A 40 -11.00 -18.81 6.64
C ARG A 40 -11.40 -17.74 5.62
N LEU A 41 -10.50 -17.41 4.69
CA LEU A 41 -10.83 -16.61 3.52
C LEU A 41 -11.59 -17.46 2.51
N VAL A 42 -12.60 -16.89 1.86
CA VAL A 42 -13.49 -17.57 0.91
C VAL A 42 -13.41 -16.88 -0.44
N PHE A 43 -12.83 -17.56 -1.42
CA PHE A 43 -12.74 -17.06 -2.78
C PHE A 43 -13.87 -17.59 -3.65
N PRO A 44 -14.42 -16.79 -4.60
CA PRO A 44 -13.95 -15.48 -5.05
C PRO A 44 -14.36 -14.28 -4.16
N ARG A 45 -15.22 -14.45 -3.14
CA ARG A 45 -15.75 -13.35 -2.31
C ARG A 45 -14.63 -12.45 -1.75
N ASP A 46 -13.58 -13.02 -1.20
CA ASP A 46 -12.49 -12.28 -0.57
C ASP A 46 -11.44 -11.75 -1.57
N TYR A 47 -11.70 -11.86 -2.89
CA TYR A 47 -11.04 -11.03 -3.90
C TYR A 47 -11.68 -9.64 -4.00
N GLY A 48 -12.95 -9.50 -3.61
CA GLY A 48 -13.70 -8.26 -3.65
C GLY A 48 -13.49 -7.36 -2.43
N ALA A 49 -14.17 -6.22 -2.43
CA ALA A 49 -14.07 -5.23 -1.37
C ALA A 49 -14.74 -5.66 -0.05
N HIS A 50 -14.20 -5.13 1.05
CA HIS A 50 -14.65 -5.34 2.42
C HIS A 50 -15.06 -4.01 3.06
N PRO A 51 -16.21 -3.42 2.67
CA PRO A 51 -16.59 -2.05 2.98
C PRO A 51 -16.76 -1.76 4.47
N ASP A 52 -16.90 -2.79 5.31
CA ASP A 52 -17.03 -2.65 6.76
C ASP A 52 -15.70 -2.28 7.43
N TYR A 53 -14.59 -2.68 6.84
CA TYR A 53 -13.26 -2.37 7.36
C TYR A 53 -12.85 -0.93 7.01
N ARG A 54 -12.02 -0.34 7.87
CA ARG A 54 -11.60 1.06 7.76
C ARG A 54 -10.79 1.32 6.50
N THR A 55 -9.81 0.45 6.21
CA THR A 55 -8.87 0.62 5.09
C THR A 55 -8.66 -0.69 4.34
N GLU A 56 -8.42 -0.58 3.05
CA GLU A 56 -8.22 -1.70 2.15
C GLU A 56 -7.46 -1.25 0.92
N TRP A 57 -6.59 -2.11 0.36
CA TRP A 57 -5.89 -1.81 -0.88
C TRP A 57 -5.66 -3.05 -1.73
N TRP A 58 -5.64 -2.84 -3.03
CA TRP A 58 -5.17 -3.76 -4.06
C TRP A 58 -3.95 -3.11 -4.69
N TYR A 59 -2.79 -3.69 -4.44
CA TYR A 59 -1.50 -3.16 -4.79
C TYR A 59 -0.84 -4.07 -5.81
N LEU A 60 -0.82 -3.64 -7.09
CA LEU A 60 -0.19 -4.38 -8.17
C LEU A 60 1.08 -3.65 -8.60
N THR A 61 2.19 -4.38 -8.57
CA THR A 61 3.50 -3.89 -9.04
C THR A 61 4.14 -4.89 -9.96
N GLY A 62 4.93 -4.42 -10.91
CA GLY A 62 5.55 -5.27 -11.92
C GLY A 62 6.90 -4.76 -12.40
N TRP A 63 7.69 -5.70 -12.86
CA TRP A 63 8.93 -5.47 -13.61
C TRP A 63 8.73 -6.01 -15.02
N LEU A 64 8.76 -5.11 -16.01
CA LEU A 64 8.57 -5.39 -17.43
C LEU A 64 9.88 -5.21 -18.19
N GLY A 65 10.12 -6.06 -19.20
CA GLY A 65 11.32 -5.99 -20.03
C GLY A 65 12.60 -6.34 -19.30
N GLN A 66 13.73 -6.10 -19.96
CA GLN A 66 15.06 -6.45 -19.45
C GLN A 66 16.08 -5.34 -19.74
N GLY A 67 17.17 -5.30 -18.96
CA GLY A 67 18.28 -4.38 -19.17
C GLY A 67 17.85 -2.92 -19.24
N PRO A 68 18.35 -2.13 -20.18
CA PRO A 68 18.00 -0.73 -20.35
C PRO A 68 16.54 -0.46 -20.72
N SER A 69 15.84 -1.43 -21.29
CA SER A 69 14.43 -1.33 -21.65
C SER A 69 13.48 -1.68 -20.49
N ALA A 70 14.00 -1.97 -19.31
CA ALA A 70 13.18 -2.33 -18.16
C ALA A 70 12.30 -1.17 -17.73
N ILE A 71 11.05 -1.51 -17.39
CA ILE A 71 10.04 -0.58 -16.85
C ILE A 71 9.46 -1.18 -15.57
N GLY A 72 9.52 -0.40 -14.50
CA GLY A 72 8.71 -0.64 -13.30
C GLY A 72 7.28 -0.18 -13.52
N LEU A 73 6.30 -0.98 -13.14
CA LEU A 73 4.87 -0.67 -13.28
C LEU A 73 4.20 -0.78 -11.92
N GLN A 74 3.34 0.20 -11.61
CA GLN A 74 2.48 0.19 -10.42
C GLN A 74 1.06 0.59 -10.81
N LEU A 75 0.08 -0.12 -10.23
CA LEU A 75 -1.32 0.26 -10.18
C LEU A 75 -1.90 -0.13 -8.84
N THR A 76 -2.31 0.85 -8.05
CA THR A 76 -2.85 0.63 -6.71
C THR A 76 -4.21 1.28 -6.57
N PHE A 77 -5.16 0.56 -6.00
CA PHE A 77 -6.43 1.10 -5.54
C PHE A 77 -6.48 1.01 -4.02
N PHE A 78 -6.92 2.10 -3.38
CA PHE A 78 -7.16 2.16 -1.95
C PHE A 78 -8.62 2.50 -1.69
N ARG A 79 -9.21 1.84 -0.72
CA ARG A 79 -10.53 2.18 -0.21
C ARG A 79 -10.42 2.58 1.25
N SER A 80 -11.12 3.62 1.63
CA SER A 80 -11.21 4.04 3.03
C SER A 80 -12.68 4.25 3.41
N ARG A 81 -13.10 3.63 4.51
CA ARG A 81 -14.38 3.91 5.15
C ARG A 81 -14.22 5.12 6.06
N THR A 82 -15.10 6.09 5.88
CA THR A 82 -15.15 7.28 6.74
C THR A 82 -15.90 6.97 8.05
N GLN A 83 -15.89 7.94 8.96
CA GLN A 83 -16.68 7.85 10.21
C GLN A 83 -18.10 8.43 10.07
N HIS A 84 -18.53 8.80 8.87
CA HIS A 84 -19.91 9.25 8.67
C HIS A 84 -20.89 8.12 8.92
N ALA A 85 -21.92 8.40 9.73
CA ALA A 85 -22.99 7.44 10.00
C ALA A 85 -23.73 7.05 8.72
N ILE A 86 -24.17 5.79 8.64
CA ILE A 86 -24.91 5.27 7.49
C ILE A 86 -26.19 6.05 7.24
N GLU A 87 -26.82 6.49 8.33
CA GLU A 87 -28.09 7.23 8.33
C GLU A 87 -27.90 8.73 8.02
N ASN A 88 -26.67 9.20 7.83
CA ASN A 88 -26.43 10.60 7.51
C ASN A 88 -27.04 10.95 6.14
N PRO A 89 -28.08 11.80 6.10
CA PRO A 89 -28.79 12.10 4.84
C PRO A 89 -27.98 13.01 3.91
N SER A 90 -26.85 13.54 4.37
CA SER A 90 -26.05 14.45 3.57
C SER A 90 -25.29 13.73 2.46
N ARG A 91 -25.57 14.11 1.22
CA ARG A 91 -24.77 13.67 0.06
C ARG A 91 -23.30 14.15 0.11
N LEU A 92 -22.98 15.09 1.02
CA LEU A 92 -21.62 15.59 1.24
C LEU A 92 -20.84 14.76 2.27
N ALA A 93 -21.49 13.79 2.92
CA ALA A 93 -20.87 12.89 3.89
C ALA A 93 -20.66 11.49 3.26
N PRO A 94 -19.63 11.29 2.41
CA PRO A 94 -19.40 10.00 1.77
C PRO A 94 -19.03 8.97 2.83
N GLN A 95 -19.59 7.77 2.73
CA GLN A 95 -19.24 6.66 3.61
C GLN A 95 -17.95 5.97 3.17
N GLN A 96 -17.67 5.99 1.88
CA GLN A 96 -16.54 5.32 1.26
C GLN A 96 -15.80 6.27 0.32
N LEU A 97 -14.48 6.27 0.41
CA LEU A 97 -13.57 6.95 -0.49
C LEU A 97 -12.79 5.91 -1.28
N LEU A 98 -12.53 6.22 -2.54
CA LEU A 98 -11.67 5.45 -3.41
C LEU A 98 -10.51 6.34 -3.87
N PHE A 99 -9.31 5.79 -3.82
CA PHE A 99 -8.10 6.42 -4.35
C PHE A 99 -7.46 5.45 -5.35
N ALA A 100 -6.78 5.99 -6.34
CA ALA A 100 -6.02 5.19 -7.29
C ALA A 100 -4.68 5.88 -7.58
N HIS A 101 -3.60 5.10 -7.54
CA HIS A 101 -2.25 5.54 -7.88
C HIS A 101 -1.71 4.66 -9.00
N ALA A 102 -1.03 5.27 -9.96
CA ALA A 102 -0.35 4.56 -11.03
C ALA A 102 0.99 5.21 -11.33
N ALA A 103 1.99 4.38 -11.64
CA ALA A 103 3.32 4.86 -11.96
C ALA A 103 4.05 3.97 -12.97
N LEU A 104 4.96 4.59 -13.71
CA LEU A 104 5.96 3.92 -14.55
C LEU A 104 7.36 4.45 -14.22
N ALA A 105 8.28 3.55 -13.88
CA ALA A 105 9.69 3.84 -13.73
C ALA A 105 10.42 3.36 -15.00
N VAL A 106 10.96 4.28 -15.81
CA VAL A 106 11.50 3.97 -17.12
C VAL A 106 13.02 4.06 -17.08
N ALA A 107 13.70 2.92 -17.05
CA ALA A 107 15.16 2.85 -16.88
C ALA A 107 15.93 3.59 -17.96
N LYS A 108 15.55 3.44 -19.23
CA LYS A 108 16.26 4.01 -20.38
C LYS A 108 16.37 5.53 -20.35
N GLN A 109 15.34 6.21 -19.79
CA GLN A 109 15.28 7.67 -19.72
C GLN A 109 15.58 8.20 -18.33
N ASP A 110 15.75 7.32 -17.33
CA ASP A 110 15.88 7.68 -15.90
C ASP A 110 14.72 8.59 -15.44
N ILE A 111 13.49 8.26 -15.86
CA ILE A 111 12.30 9.05 -15.52
C ILE A 111 11.28 8.22 -14.74
N PHE A 112 10.59 8.90 -13.84
CA PHE A 112 9.46 8.38 -13.11
C PHE A 112 8.22 9.20 -13.43
N LEU A 113 7.20 8.52 -13.95
CA LEU A 113 5.92 9.09 -14.33
C LEU A 113 4.87 8.54 -13.38
N HIS A 114 4.10 9.40 -12.75
CA HIS A 114 3.03 8.95 -11.85
C HIS A 114 1.80 9.85 -11.94
N ALA A 115 0.66 9.27 -11.60
CA ALA A 115 -0.61 9.98 -11.47
C ALA A 115 -1.40 9.39 -10.31
N ASN A 116 -2.25 10.20 -9.69
CA ASN A 116 -3.14 9.74 -8.62
C ASN A 116 -4.52 10.37 -8.75
N ARG A 117 -5.51 9.68 -8.21
CA ARG A 117 -6.92 10.09 -8.22
C ARG A 117 -7.53 9.87 -6.83
N ALA A 118 -8.48 10.72 -6.46
CA ALA A 118 -9.23 10.63 -5.22
C ALA A 118 -10.69 10.97 -5.46
N GLY A 119 -11.62 10.18 -4.92
CA GLY A 119 -13.05 10.40 -5.11
C GLY A 119 -13.92 9.65 -4.13
N ARG A 120 -15.21 9.95 -4.20
CA ARG A 120 -16.24 9.27 -3.41
C ARG A 120 -16.73 8.05 -4.18
N LEU A 121 -16.80 6.92 -3.51
CA LEU A 121 -17.35 5.71 -4.13
C LEU A 121 -18.83 5.96 -4.49
N SER A 122 -19.14 5.95 -5.78
CA SER A 122 -20.48 6.30 -6.31
C SER A 122 -21.24 5.12 -6.90
N GLY A 123 -20.55 4.00 -7.14
CA GLY A 123 -21.11 2.80 -7.73
C GLY A 123 -21.24 2.81 -9.26
N THR A 124 -21.03 3.95 -9.90
CA THR A 124 -21.08 4.07 -11.36
C THR A 124 -19.67 4.11 -11.98
N THR A 125 -19.03 5.27 -11.95
CA THR A 125 -17.68 5.48 -12.49
C THR A 125 -16.57 5.23 -11.46
N LEU A 126 -16.90 5.29 -10.16
CA LEU A 126 -16.01 4.92 -9.05
C LEU A 126 -16.61 3.72 -8.35
N ARG A 127 -15.97 2.56 -8.47
CA ARG A 127 -16.51 1.28 -8.04
C ARG A 127 -15.45 0.39 -7.41
N ALA A 128 -15.84 -0.31 -6.35
CA ALA A 128 -15.11 -1.43 -5.78
C ALA A 128 -16.15 -2.50 -5.42
N GLU A 129 -16.23 -3.57 -6.21
CA GLU A 129 -17.23 -4.62 -6.02
C GLU A 129 -16.88 -5.55 -4.86
N ASN A 130 -17.90 -6.06 -4.18
CA ASN A 130 -17.72 -6.89 -2.99
C ASN A 130 -17.56 -8.39 -3.30
N THR A 131 -17.78 -8.82 -4.54
CA THR A 131 -17.84 -10.24 -4.92
C THR A 131 -16.56 -10.76 -5.53
N ASP A 132 -15.82 -9.91 -6.21
CA ASP A 132 -14.54 -10.22 -6.86
C ASP A 132 -13.74 -8.92 -7.06
N THR A 133 -12.46 -9.02 -7.46
CA THR A 133 -11.68 -7.83 -7.84
C THR A 133 -12.30 -7.20 -9.09
N ASN A 134 -13.04 -6.14 -8.90
CA ASN A 134 -13.57 -5.29 -9.96
C ASN A 134 -13.58 -3.85 -9.47
N LEU A 135 -12.46 -3.20 -9.69
CA LEU A 135 -12.15 -1.84 -9.27
C LEU A 135 -12.18 -0.93 -10.46
N GLN A 136 -12.80 0.23 -10.32
CA GLN A 136 -12.88 1.23 -11.37
C GLN A 136 -12.80 2.64 -10.78
N PHE A 137 -11.94 3.46 -11.37
CA PHE A 137 -11.89 4.89 -11.15
C PHE A 137 -11.89 5.58 -12.52
N GLU A 138 -13.10 5.90 -13.02
CA GLU A 138 -13.33 6.43 -14.39
C GLU A 138 -12.80 5.45 -15.46
N ASP A 139 -11.76 5.83 -16.20
CA ASP A 139 -11.10 5.00 -17.22
C ASP A 139 -10.00 4.07 -16.68
N TRP A 140 -9.61 4.22 -15.40
CA TRP A 140 -8.70 3.28 -14.75
C TRP A 140 -9.45 2.10 -14.18
N HIS A 141 -8.88 0.92 -14.30
CA HIS A 141 -9.47 -0.28 -13.69
C HIS A 141 -8.44 -1.34 -13.35
N LEU A 142 -8.83 -2.21 -12.42
CA LEU A 142 -8.20 -3.49 -12.15
C LEU A 142 -9.32 -4.51 -11.96
N ARG A 143 -9.38 -5.54 -12.83
CA ARG A 143 -10.43 -6.55 -12.85
C ARG A 143 -9.84 -7.93 -12.87
N ARG A 144 -10.35 -8.81 -12.03
CA ARG A 144 -10.04 -10.24 -12.10
C ARG A 144 -11.09 -10.97 -12.95
N MET A 145 -10.62 -11.92 -13.72
CA MET A 145 -11.45 -12.91 -14.39
C MET A 145 -10.76 -14.27 -14.29
N GLN A 146 -11.54 -15.33 -14.32
CA GLN A 146 -11.01 -16.69 -14.38
C GLN A 146 -11.16 -17.23 -15.79
N ARG A 147 -10.06 -17.70 -16.40
CA ARG A 147 -10.04 -18.37 -17.69
C ARG A 147 -9.53 -19.80 -17.47
N ALA A 148 -10.44 -20.77 -17.42
CA ALA A 148 -10.17 -22.15 -16.97
C ALA A 148 -9.50 -22.16 -15.59
N GLU A 149 -8.32 -22.76 -15.46
CA GLU A 149 -7.53 -22.82 -14.20
C GLU A 149 -6.64 -21.59 -13.97
N THR A 150 -6.75 -20.56 -14.84
CA THR A 150 -5.86 -19.38 -14.78
C THR A 150 -6.63 -18.15 -14.28
N ASP A 151 -6.14 -17.54 -13.22
CA ASP A 151 -6.56 -16.21 -12.81
C ASP A 151 -5.88 -15.16 -13.68
N VAL A 152 -6.66 -14.26 -14.25
CA VAL A 152 -6.22 -13.15 -15.08
C VAL A 152 -6.67 -11.84 -14.46
N TYR A 153 -5.74 -10.93 -14.25
CA TYR A 153 -5.99 -9.56 -13.81
C TYR A 153 -5.75 -8.62 -14.98
N GLU A 154 -6.81 -7.99 -15.47
CA GLU A 154 -6.76 -6.96 -16.49
C GLU A 154 -6.64 -5.59 -15.80
N GLY A 155 -5.66 -4.79 -16.18
CA GLY A 155 -5.47 -3.47 -15.64
C GLY A 155 -5.24 -2.41 -16.71
N ARG A 156 -5.72 -1.19 -16.43
CA ARG A 156 -5.53 -0.03 -17.28
C ARG A 156 -5.40 1.22 -16.44
N PHE A 157 -4.49 2.10 -16.83
CA PHE A 157 -4.35 3.43 -16.30
C PHE A 157 -3.73 4.39 -17.32
N ALA A 158 -3.90 5.69 -17.10
CA ALA A 158 -3.28 6.73 -17.90
C ALA A 158 -2.99 7.96 -17.04
N GLY A 159 -1.91 8.66 -17.37
CA GLY A 159 -1.51 9.94 -16.81
C GLY A 159 -1.02 10.87 -17.89
N GLU A 160 -0.50 12.02 -17.51
CA GLU A 160 0.05 12.98 -18.46
C GLU A 160 1.30 12.39 -19.14
N GLY A 161 1.23 12.17 -20.44
CA GLY A 161 2.33 11.66 -21.25
C GLY A 161 2.59 10.16 -21.13
N PHE A 162 1.77 9.39 -20.39
CA PHE A 162 1.91 7.95 -20.28
C PHE A 162 0.59 7.21 -20.10
N ALA A 163 0.56 5.96 -20.52
CA ALA A 163 -0.53 5.04 -20.23
C ALA A 163 0.00 3.59 -20.22
N ALA A 164 -0.73 2.71 -19.56
CA ALA A 164 -0.52 1.28 -19.68
C ALA A 164 -1.83 0.51 -19.65
N SER A 165 -1.87 -0.59 -20.40
CA SER A 165 -2.87 -1.65 -20.27
C SER A 165 -2.13 -2.99 -20.20
N PHE A 166 -2.62 -3.90 -19.37
CA PHE A 166 -1.95 -5.18 -19.16
C PHE A 166 -2.91 -6.31 -18.82
N GLU A 167 -2.50 -7.53 -19.13
CA GLU A 167 -3.02 -8.75 -18.53
C GLU A 167 -1.91 -9.39 -17.67
N ALA A 168 -2.24 -9.68 -16.42
CA ALA A 168 -1.35 -10.33 -15.47
C ALA A 168 -1.97 -11.66 -15.03
N SER A 169 -1.35 -12.79 -15.30
CA SER A 169 -1.95 -14.11 -15.16
C SER A 169 -1.14 -15.05 -14.29
N THR A 170 -1.84 -15.96 -13.59
CA THR A 170 -1.20 -17.01 -12.79
C THR A 170 -2.12 -18.22 -12.61
N GLN A 171 -1.51 -19.39 -12.51
CA GLN A 171 -2.15 -20.64 -12.06
C GLN A 171 -1.72 -20.99 -10.62
N GLN A 172 -0.83 -20.20 -10.03
CA GLN A 172 -0.40 -20.44 -8.66
C GLN A 172 -1.54 -20.19 -7.67
N PRO A 173 -1.62 -20.97 -6.58
CA PRO A 173 -2.62 -20.74 -5.54
C PRO A 173 -2.43 -19.37 -4.89
N VAL A 174 -3.48 -18.89 -4.23
CA VAL A 174 -3.42 -17.69 -3.39
C VAL A 174 -2.41 -17.91 -2.26
N ILE A 175 -1.52 -16.94 -2.06
CA ILE A 175 -0.58 -16.96 -0.95
C ILE A 175 -1.20 -16.23 0.24
N LEU A 176 -1.73 -16.98 1.20
CA LEU A 176 -2.26 -16.42 2.44
C LEU A 176 -1.11 -15.96 3.34
N ARG A 177 -1.12 -14.71 3.76
CA ARG A 177 -0.06 -14.13 4.60
C ARG A 177 -0.38 -14.28 6.08
N GLY A 178 0.60 -14.68 6.88
CA GLY A 178 0.40 -14.99 8.30
C GLY A 178 -0.35 -16.31 8.52
N LEU A 179 -1.22 -16.34 9.52
CA LEU A 179 -2.02 -17.52 9.84
C LEU A 179 -3.34 -17.50 9.07
N GLU A 180 -3.47 -18.35 8.04
CA GLU A 180 -4.70 -18.44 7.21
C GLU A 180 -5.15 -17.09 6.62
N GLY A 181 -4.21 -16.19 6.31
CA GLY A 181 -4.50 -14.86 5.81
C GLY A 181 -4.66 -13.80 6.91
N LEU A 182 -4.59 -14.15 8.18
CA LEU A 182 -4.53 -13.18 9.28
C LEU A 182 -3.06 -12.79 9.54
N SER A 183 -2.67 -11.63 9.04
CA SER A 183 -1.32 -11.07 9.14
C SER A 183 -1.21 -10.13 10.34
N LYS A 184 -0.39 -10.49 11.32
CA LYS A 184 -0.10 -9.62 12.46
C LYS A 184 0.74 -8.41 12.03
N LYS A 185 0.45 -7.26 12.63
CA LYS A 185 1.15 -5.98 12.44
C LYS A 185 1.72 -5.43 13.75
N GLY A 186 1.62 -6.20 14.81
CA GLY A 186 2.11 -5.83 16.13
C GLY A 186 1.75 -6.86 17.21
N PRO A 187 2.10 -6.57 18.48
CA PRO A 187 1.89 -7.51 19.58
C PRO A 187 0.44 -7.68 20.01
N GLN A 188 -0.42 -6.67 19.77
CA GLN A 188 -1.84 -6.73 20.18
C GLN A 188 -2.68 -7.45 19.12
N ALA A 189 -3.69 -8.21 19.55
CA ALA A 189 -4.57 -8.98 18.66
C ALA A 189 -5.27 -8.11 17.61
N LYS A 190 -5.66 -6.88 17.97
CA LYS A 190 -6.30 -5.92 17.07
C LYS A 190 -5.38 -5.35 15.99
N GLN A 191 -4.05 -5.46 16.16
CA GLN A 191 -3.04 -5.02 15.19
C GLN A 191 -2.82 -6.12 14.15
N ALA A 192 -3.79 -6.31 13.30
CA ALA A 192 -3.79 -7.34 12.27
C ALA A 192 -4.61 -6.91 11.06
N SER A 193 -4.33 -7.53 9.94
CA SER A 193 -5.07 -7.40 8.70
C SER A 193 -5.42 -8.77 8.14
N TYR A 194 -6.41 -8.83 7.28
CA TYR A 194 -6.49 -9.92 6.32
C TYR A 194 -5.61 -9.55 5.12
N TYR A 195 -4.80 -10.49 4.69
CA TYR A 195 -3.79 -10.23 3.69
C TYR A 195 -3.48 -11.49 2.87
N TYR A 196 -3.58 -11.35 1.57
CA TYR A 196 -3.10 -12.36 0.64
C TYR A 196 -2.34 -11.73 -0.52
N SER A 197 -1.52 -12.54 -1.18
CA SER A 197 -0.78 -12.14 -2.39
C SER A 197 -1.07 -13.09 -3.55
N ARG A 198 -0.92 -12.56 -4.76
CA ARG A 198 -0.86 -13.30 -6.01
C ARG A 198 0.49 -13.03 -6.64
N ALA A 199 1.37 -14.02 -6.60
CA ALA A 199 2.75 -13.91 -7.12
C ALA A 199 3.34 -15.31 -7.37
N PRO A 200 4.16 -15.47 -8.43
CA PRO A 200 4.34 -14.53 -9.53
C PRO A 200 3.10 -14.45 -10.44
N LEU A 201 2.86 -13.28 -11.02
CA LEU A 201 1.95 -13.06 -12.12
C LEU A 201 2.76 -12.86 -13.40
N HIS A 202 2.47 -13.58 -14.49
CA HIS A 202 3.04 -13.33 -15.81
C HIS A 202 2.29 -12.18 -16.48
N VAL A 203 3.01 -11.17 -16.95
CA VAL A 203 2.43 -9.94 -17.48
C VAL A 203 2.74 -9.77 -18.95
N ASN A 204 1.70 -9.45 -19.73
CA ASN A 204 1.78 -8.88 -21.06
C ASN A 204 1.21 -7.47 -21.00
N ALA A 205 1.99 -6.46 -21.31
CA ALA A 205 1.61 -5.06 -21.19
C ALA A 205 1.87 -4.27 -22.47
N SER A 206 0.94 -3.38 -22.78
CA SER A 206 1.11 -2.28 -23.73
C SER A 206 1.36 -1.01 -22.95
N VAL A 207 2.55 -0.44 -23.09
CA VAL A 207 2.99 0.77 -22.42
C VAL A 207 3.15 1.89 -23.44
N VAL A 208 2.49 3.02 -23.20
CA VAL A 208 2.56 4.21 -24.04
C VAL A 208 3.38 5.29 -23.31
N LEU A 209 4.41 5.79 -23.96
CA LEU A 209 5.26 6.88 -23.48
C LEU A 209 5.31 7.98 -24.57
N GLY A 210 4.62 9.09 -24.33
CA GLY A 210 4.38 10.13 -25.32
C GLY A 210 3.64 9.55 -26.55
N LYS A 211 4.33 9.48 -27.70
CA LYS A 211 3.79 8.93 -28.95
C LYS A 211 4.22 7.49 -29.23
N GLN A 212 5.03 6.88 -28.36
CA GLN A 212 5.59 5.55 -28.58
C GLN A 212 4.80 4.52 -27.77
N THR A 213 4.46 3.41 -28.42
CA THR A 213 3.87 2.25 -27.77
C THR A 213 4.89 1.11 -27.77
N GLN A 214 5.02 0.44 -26.63
CA GLN A 214 5.88 -0.71 -26.45
C GLN A 214 5.05 -1.87 -25.92
N ILE A 215 5.24 -3.06 -26.48
CA ILE A 215 4.69 -4.31 -25.94
C ILE A 215 5.79 -4.97 -25.14
N LEU A 216 5.53 -5.22 -23.87
CA LEU A 216 6.52 -5.75 -22.91
C LEU A 216 5.94 -6.91 -22.14
N GLU A 217 6.79 -7.88 -21.88
CA GLU A 217 6.49 -9.00 -20.98
C GLU A 217 7.25 -8.84 -19.67
N GLY A 218 6.75 -9.47 -18.61
CA GLY A 218 7.42 -9.44 -17.33
C GLY A 218 6.72 -10.23 -16.24
N LYS A 219 7.03 -9.89 -15.01
CA LYS A 219 6.39 -10.47 -13.84
C LYS A 219 5.85 -9.37 -12.93
N ALA A 220 4.69 -9.66 -12.33
CA ALA A 220 4.07 -8.79 -11.36
C ALA A 220 3.78 -9.51 -10.04
N TRP A 221 3.43 -8.70 -9.07
CA TRP A 221 2.97 -9.04 -7.73
C TRP A 221 1.68 -8.28 -7.46
N LEU A 222 0.69 -8.93 -6.88
CA LEU A 222 -0.52 -8.29 -6.40
C LEU A 222 -0.70 -8.62 -4.92
N ASP A 223 -0.85 -7.60 -4.10
CA ASP A 223 -1.31 -7.71 -2.72
C ASP A 223 -2.74 -7.18 -2.59
N HIS A 224 -3.53 -7.88 -1.81
CA HIS A 224 -4.81 -7.40 -1.33
C HIS A 224 -4.84 -7.52 0.19
N GLU A 225 -5.08 -6.39 0.84
CA GLU A 225 -5.04 -6.31 2.29
C GLU A 225 -6.11 -5.37 2.82
N TRP A 226 -6.79 -5.76 3.91
CA TRP A 226 -7.78 -4.93 4.58
C TRP A 226 -7.72 -5.06 6.08
N SER A 227 -7.98 -3.94 6.75
CA SER A 227 -7.91 -3.83 8.21
C SER A 227 -8.67 -2.62 8.73
N SER A 228 -8.89 -2.63 10.04
CA SER A 228 -9.38 -1.45 10.76
C SER A 228 -8.30 -0.84 11.66
N GLN A 229 -7.24 -1.58 11.97
CA GLN A 229 -6.11 -1.09 12.77
C GLN A 229 -4.82 -1.79 12.36
N LEU A 230 -4.00 -1.09 11.59
CA LEU A 230 -2.73 -1.61 11.07
C LEU A 230 -1.54 -1.19 11.93
N LEU A 231 -1.44 0.10 12.26
CA LEU A 231 -0.28 0.64 12.93
C LEU A 231 -0.42 0.57 14.45
N MET A 232 0.65 0.16 15.12
CA MET A 232 0.77 0.25 16.56
C MET A 232 1.14 1.67 17.01
N SER A 233 0.91 1.97 18.29
CA SER A 233 1.33 3.25 18.87
C SER A 233 2.83 3.45 18.71
N GLY A 234 3.24 4.65 18.31
CA GLY A 234 4.63 5.01 18.05
C GLY A 234 5.13 4.66 16.64
N ALA A 235 4.37 3.91 15.85
CA ALA A 235 4.72 3.66 14.45
C ALA A 235 4.50 4.91 13.60
N VAL A 236 5.42 5.16 12.67
CA VAL A 236 5.33 6.28 11.73
C VAL A 236 5.13 5.83 10.28
N GLY A 237 5.42 4.57 9.97
CA GLY A 237 5.30 4.00 8.64
C GLY A 237 5.84 2.57 8.58
N TRP A 238 5.91 2.05 7.37
CA TRP A 238 6.50 0.75 7.09
C TRP A 238 7.45 0.81 5.91
N ASP A 239 8.30 -0.20 5.83
CA ASP A 239 9.06 -0.57 4.64
C ASP A 239 8.58 -1.97 4.24
N TRP A 240 8.24 -2.14 2.98
CA TRP A 240 7.77 -3.40 2.41
C TRP A 240 8.55 -3.73 1.15
N VAL A 241 8.82 -5.01 0.93
CA VAL A 241 9.42 -5.52 -0.31
C VAL A 241 8.76 -6.81 -0.75
N GLY A 242 8.44 -6.92 -2.03
CA GLY A 242 7.99 -8.14 -2.68
C GLY A 242 8.86 -8.44 -3.91
N ILE A 243 9.42 -9.65 -3.97
CA ILE A 243 10.35 -10.09 -5.02
C ILE A 243 9.82 -11.35 -5.69
N ASN A 244 9.73 -11.34 -7.00
CA ASN A 244 9.62 -12.54 -7.83
C ASN A 244 11.03 -13.05 -8.13
N LEU A 245 11.38 -14.21 -7.58
CA LEU A 245 12.69 -14.82 -7.76
C LEU A 245 12.85 -15.42 -9.17
N LEU A 246 14.09 -15.51 -9.66
CA LEU A 246 14.39 -16.07 -10.98
C LEU A 246 14.14 -17.58 -11.03
N ASP A 247 14.28 -18.28 -9.92
CA ASP A 247 13.98 -19.71 -9.78
C ASP A 247 12.48 -20.03 -9.74
N GLY A 248 11.63 -19.01 -9.77
CA GLY A 248 10.16 -19.10 -9.71
C GLY A 248 9.57 -18.99 -8.32
N GLY A 249 10.39 -18.88 -7.29
CA GLY A 249 9.97 -18.61 -5.93
C GLY A 249 9.60 -17.14 -5.70
N THR A 250 9.23 -16.83 -4.46
CA THR A 250 8.86 -15.47 -4.02
C THR A 250 9.46 -15.15 -2.66
N LEU A 251 9.80 -13.88 -2.44
CA LEU A 251 10.21 -13.36 -1.15
C LEU A 251 9.38 -12.10 -0.85
N MET A 252 8.73 -12.05 0.30
CA MET A 252 8.09 -10.85 0.81
C MET A 252 8.62 -10.57 2.22
N ALA A 253 8.93 -9.32 2.49
CA ALA A 253 9.25 -8.88 3.84
C ALA A 253 8.68 -7.49 4.10
N PHE A 254 8.30 -7.22 5.34
CA PHE A 254 7.99 -5.87 5.77
C PHE A 254 8.48 -5.63 7.20
N ARG A 255 8.71 -4.35 7.51
CA ARG A 255 8.87 -3.88 8.88
C ARG A 255 7.98 -2.67 9.13
N ILE A 256 7.44 -2.58 10.32
CA ILE A 256 6.80 -1.38 10.86
C ILE A 256 7.83 -0.70 11.74
N ARG A 257 8.02 0.59 11.57
CA ARG A 257 9.09 1.34 12.24
C ARG A 257 8.60 2.58 12.96
N ASP A 258 9.37 2.99 13.95
CA ASP A 258 9.20 4.23 14.68
C ASP A 258 9.92 5.43 13.99
N LYS A 259 9.83 6.60 14.62
CA LYS A 259 10.47 7.83 14.14
C LYS A 259 12.01 7.80 14.13
N LYS A 260 12.62 6.86 14.84
CA LYS A 260 14.08 6.64 14.83
C LYS A 260 14.51 5.62 13.79
N SER A 261 13.56 5.14 12.97
CA SER A 261 13.74 4.06 12.00
C SER A 261 14.04 2.70 12.62
N GLU A 262 13.75 2.51 13.92
CA GLU A 262 13.86 1.21 14.58
C GLU A 262 12.65 0.33 14.23
N SER A 263 12.90 -0.96 14.04
CA SER A 263 11.86 -1.93 13.70
C SER A 263 11.05 -2.28 14.93
N LEU A 264 9.79 -1.86 14.96
CA LEU A 264 8.82 -2.24 16.00
C LEU A 264 8.23 -3.61 15.75
N TYR A 265 8.07 -3.99 14.49
CA TYR A 265 7.58 -5.30 14.04
C TYR A 265 8.20 -5.64 12.69
N THR A 266 8.55 -6.91 12.50
CA THR A 266 9.14 -7.41 11.24
C THR A 266 8.51 -8.74 10.88
N HIS A 267 8.22 -8.93 9.61
CA HIS A 267 7.73 -10.18 9.06
C HIS A 267 8.46 -10.52 7.77
N VAL A 268 8.65 -11.80 7.50
CA VAL A 268 9.21 -12.32 6.26
C VAL A 268 8.52 -13.62 5.87
N ASP A 269 8.23 -13.77 4.60
CA ASP A 269 7.65 -14.99 4.01
C ASP A 269 8.39 -15.24 2.68
N ALA A 270 9.05 -16.37 2.57
CA ALA A 270 9.69 -16.83 1.35
C ALA A 270 9.07 -18.16 0.92
N ARG A 271 8.84 -18.31 -0.39
CA ARG A 271 8.23 -19.50 -0.96
C ARG A 271 9.05 -19.98 -2.16
N ASP A 272 9.09 -21.28 -2.32
CA ASP A 272 9.67 -21.89 -3.51
C ASP A 272 8.73 -21.79 -4.73
N ARG A 273 9.15 -22.31 -5.86
CA ARG A 273 8.38 -22.32 -7.11
C ARG A 273 7.03 -23.03 -6.98
N GLY A 274 6.92 -24.02 -6.09
CA GLY A 274 5.69 -24.76 -5.80
C GLY A 274 4.76 -24.03 -4.81
N GLY A 275 5.16 -22.86 -4.31
CA GLY A 275 4.40 -22.09 -3.31
C GLY A 275 4.59 -22.57 -1.87
N MET A 276 5.51 -23.55 -1.65
CA MET A 276 5.78 -24.06 -0.30
C MET A 276 6.68 -23.11 0.49
N PRO A 277 6.43 -22.92 1.81
CA PRO A 277 7.27 -22.07 2.63
C PRO A 277 8.73 -22.52 2.65
N VAL A 278 9.66 -21.59 2.44
CA VAL A 278 11.10 -21.82 2.52
C VAL A 278 11.59 -21.37 3.89
N SER A 279 12.17 -22.29 4.63
CA SER A 279 12.78 -22.00 5.92
C SER A 279 14.08 -21.18 5.75
N GLY A 280 14.48 -20.51 6.84
CA GLY A 280 15.80 -19.87 6.86
C GLY A 280 15.79 -18.34 6.79
N TRP A 281 14.67 -17.73 6.51
CA TRP A 281 14.52 -16.25 6.43
C TRP A 281 14.16 -15.61 7.79
N GLY A 282 13.89 -16.38 8.82
CA GLY A 282 13.61 -15.85 10.16
C GLY A 282 14.78 -15.02 10.72
N GLY A 283 14.45 -13.92 11.42
CA GLY A 283 15.43 -13.00 11.98
C GLY A 283 16.03 -12.02 10.95
N LEU A 284 15.36 -11.81 9.83
CA LEU A 284 15.74 -10.83 8.82
C LEU A 284 15.88 -9.44 9.43
N LYS A 285 17.00 -8.78 9.14
CA LYS A 285 17.31 -7.41 9.53
C LYS A 285 17.34 -6.51 8.30
N TRP A 286 16.75 -5.34 8.44
CA TRP A 286 16.78 -4.28 7.44
C TRP A 286 17.94 -3.33 7.74
N GLN A 287 18.93 -3.22 6.86
CA GLN A 287 20.11 -2.39 7.04
C GLN A 287 20.22 -1.36 5.92
N PRO A 288 19.85 -0.10 6.18
CA PRO A 288 20.10 0.98 5.24
C PRO A 288 21.60 1.17 5.00
N ARG A 289 22.03 1.31 3.73
CA ARG A 289 23.42 1.59 3.33
C ARG A 289 23.64 3.03 2.93
N GLY A 290 22.60 3.82 2.91
CA GLY A 290 22.62 5.22 2.53
C GLY A 290 21.20 5.69 2.20
N SER A 291 21.05 6.98 2.04
CA SER A 291 19.80 7.61 1.64
C SER A 291 19.96 8.31 0.29
N TRP A 292 18.84 8.47 -0.37
CA TRP A 292 18.67 9.33 -1.52
C TRP A 292 17.70 10.45 -1.16
N ARG A 293 18.10 11.69 -1.43
CA ARG A 293 17.28 12.86 -1.17
C ARG A 293 16.40 13.19 -2.36
N SER A 294 15.10 13.17 -2.12
CA SER A 294 14.11 13.46 -3.16
C SER A 294 14.01 14.96 -3.49
N LYS A 295 13.29 15.29 -4.56
CA LYS A 295 12.94 16.68 -4.88
C LYS A 295 12.06 17.34 -3.81
N SER A 296 11.32 16.55 -3.04
CA SER A 296 10.52 17.00 -1.89
C SER A 296 11.35 17.18 -0.61
N LEU A 297 12.68 17.05 -0.71
CA LEU A 297 13.65 17.16 0.39
C LEU A 297 13.50 16.08 1.46
N ILE A 298 12.93 14.93 1.11
CA ILE A 298 12.79 13.76 1.98
C ILE A 298 13.95 12.80 1.71
N ASP A 299 14.59 12.32 2.77
CA ASP A 299 15.67 11.34 2.69
C ASP A 299 15.09 9.92 2.81
N TYR A 300 15.17 9.13 1.73
CA TYR A 300 14.72 7.74 1.68
C TYR A 300 15.89 6.77 1.67
N PRO A 301 15.90 5.72 2.50
CA PRO A 301 16.95 4.70 2.52
C PRO A 301 16.76 3.68 1.40
N ILE A 302 16.77 4.12 0.15
CA ILE A 302 16.50 3.28 -1.03
C ILE A 302 17.59 2.23 -1.30
N HIS A 303 18.80 2.43 -0.77
CA HIS A 303 19.85 1.43 -0.77
C HIS A 303 19.75 0.59 0.50
N MET A 304 19.06 -0.53 0.40
CA MET A 304 18.70 -1.38 1.53
C MET A 304 19.32 -2.76 1.40
N ASP A 305 19.97 -3.23 2.46
CA ASP A 305 20.38 -4.61 2.60
C ASP A 305 19.37 -5.37 3.49
N LEU A 306 19.01 -6.55 3.05
CA LEU A 306 18.27 -7.53 3.82
C LEU A 306 19.28 -8.55 4.35
N VAL A 307 19.49 -8.60 5.66
CA VAL A 307 20.50 -9.49 6.28
C VAL A 307 19.81 -10.59 7.06
N VAL A 308 20.12 -11.83 6.71
CA VAL A 308 19.59 -13.02 7.38
C VAL A 308 20.68 -14.06 7.55
N LYS A 309 20.88 -14.57 8.79
CA LYS A 309 21.89 -15.58 9.12
C LYS A 309 23.30 -15.26 8.59
N GLY A 310 23.70 -13.99 8.66
CA GLY A 310 25.01 -13.51 8.18
C GLY A 310 25.12 -13.37 6.65
N GLN A 311 24.10 -13.71 5.89
CA GLN A 311 24.04 -13.47 4.45
C GLN A 311 23.39 -12.13 4.16
N THR A 312 23.95 -11.40 3.20
CA THR A 312 23.47 -10.07 2.77
C THR A 312 22.86 -10.16 1.39
N PHE A 313 21.63 -9.68 1.29
CA PHE A 313 20.88 -9.54 0.05
C PHE A 313 20.63 -8.05 -0.19
N ARG A 314 21.12 -7.52 -1.29
CA ARG A 314 21.04 -6.10 -1.62
C ARG A 314 19.83 -5.79 -2.48
N LEU A 315 19.05 -4.79 -2.09
CA LEU A 315 18.03 -4.19 -2.96
C LEU A 315 18.67 -3.05 -3.76
N VAL A 316 18.58 -3.16 -5.09
CA VAL A 316 19.14 -2.18 -6.02
C VAL A 316 17.99 -1.56 -6.83
N PRO A 317 17.68 -0.26 -6.63
CA PRO A 317 16.63 0.42 -7.40
C PRO A 317 16.87 0.37 -8.91
N LEU A 318 15.79 0.29 -9.69
CA LEU A 318 15.82 0.41 -11.15
C LEU A 318 16.30 1.81 -11.55
N ILE A 319 15.71 2.83 -10.94
CA ILE A 319 16.11 4.24 -10.96
C ILE A 319 15.98 4.80 -9.53
N LEU A 320 16.66 5.89 -9.22
CA LEU A 320 16.63 6.45 -7.86
C LEU A 320 15.35 7.24 -7.57
N SER A 321 14.90 8.04 -8.55
CA SER A 321 13.76 8.95 -8.40
C SER A 321 12.44 8.22 -8.65
N GLN A 322 11.93 7.52 -7.62
CA GLN A 322 10.64 6.83 -7.65
C GLN A 322 9.74 7.29 -6.48
N GLU A 323 9.80 8.60 -6.16
CA GLU A 323 8.93 9.19 -5.16
C GLU A 323 7.56 9.52 -5.76
N VAL A 324 6.49 9.10 -5.09
CA VAL A 324 5.11 9.41 -5.42
C VAL A 324 4.63 10.60 -4.59
N ASP A 325 4.19 11.66 -5.25
CA ASP A 325 3.47 12.76 -4.62
C ASP A 325 1.98 12.42 -4.56
N ALA A 326 1.54 11.94 -3.41
CA ALA A 326 0.16 11.54 -3.15
C ALA A 326 -0.61 12.56 -2.29
N ARG A 327 -0.13 13.82 -2.19
CA ARG A 327 -0.77 14.87 -1.37
C ARG A 327 -2.19 15.17 -1.77
N SER A 328 -2.52 15.05 -3.06
CA SER A 328 -3.88 15.27 -3.58
C SER A 328 -4.82 14.07 -3.38
N SER A 329 -4.32 12.95 -2.88
CA SER A 329 -5.09 11.73 -2.64
C SER A 329 -4.97 11.25 -1.20
N THR A 330 -3.93 10.47 -0.86
CA THR A 330 -3.72 9.90 0.48
C THR A 330 -3.01 10.84 1.46
N GLY A 331 -2.58 12.02 1.00
CA GLY A 331 -2.14 13.12 1.87
C GLY A 331 -0.65 13.19 2.16
N GLY A 332 0.22 12.48 1.43
CA GLY A 332 1.64 12.45 1.73
C GLY A 332 2.55 12.13 0.56
N PHE A 333 3.81 11.90 0.88
CA PHE A 333 4.81 11.38 -0.04
C PHE A 333 5.25 9.99 0.41
N TYR A 334 5.56 9.13 -0.54
CA TYR A 334 6.21 7.85 -0.27
C TYR A 334 7.10 7.48 -1.45
N TRP A 335 8.16 6.71 -1.19
CA TRP A 335 9.00 6.17 -2.25
C TRP A 335 8.54 4.75 -2.56
N GLU A 336 8.32 4.48 -3.84
CA GLU A 336 7.82 3.20 -4.29
C GLU A 336 8.43 2.86 -5.63
N GLY A 337 9.29 1.86 -5.63
CA GLY A 337 10.10 1.64 -6.78
C GLY A 337 10.45 0.20 -7.09
N ALA A 338 10.61 -0.03 -8.40
CA ALA A 338 11.14 -1.27 -8.93
C ALA A 338 12.58 -1.49 -8.45
N VAL A 339 12.86 -2.69 -7.93
CA VAL A 339 14.17 -3.08 -7.41
C VAL A 339 14.61 -4.44 -7.91
N ARG A 340 15.92 -4.67 -7.94
CA ARG A 340 16.57 -5.96 -8.09
C ARG A 340 17.00 -6.48 -6.74
N LEU A 341 16.83 -7.77 -6.50
CA LEU A 341 17.44 -8.45 -5.35
C LEU A 341 18.75 -9.10 -5.81
N MET A 342 19.83 -8.70 -5.19
CA MET A 342 21.19 -9.18 -5.50
C MET A 342 21.78 -9.91 -4.30
N LYS A 343 22.52 -10.98 -4.55
CA LYS A 343 23.46 -11.56 -3.59
C LYS A 343 24.85 -11.47 -4.20
N GLU A 344 25.73 -10.67 -3.58
CA GLU A 344 26.97 -10.27 -4.20
C GLU A 344 26.70 -9.66 -5.59
N GLU A 345 27.28 -10.17 -6.67
CA GLU A 345 27.02 -9.73 -8.05
C GLU A 345 25.94 -10.55 -8.77
N HIS A 346 25.30 -11.51 -8.08
CA HIS A 346 24.30 -12.38 -8.68
C HIS A 346 22.89 -11.81 -8.51
N LEU A 347 22.18 -11.65 -9.63
CA LEU A 347 20.78 -11.29 -9.63
C LEU A 347 19.94 -12.49 -9.19
N LEU A 348 19.14 -12.31 -8.14
CA LEU A 348 18.24 -13.34 -7.63
C LEU A 348 16.78 -13.13 -8.05
N GLY A 349 16.36 -11.90 -8.30
CA GLY A 349 14.99 -11.60 -8.65
C GLY A 349 14.72 -10.13 -8.87
N HIS A 350 13.49 -9.84 -9.28
CA HIS A 350 12.96 -8.49 -9.47
C HIS A 350 11.71 -8.29 -8.64
N GLY A 351 11.48 -7.06 -8.17
CA GLY A 351 10.29 -6.74 -7.42
C GLY A 351 10.14 -5.25 -7.15
N TYR A 352 9.49 -4.94 -6.05
CA TYR A 352 9.24 -3.57 -5.60
C TYR A 352 9.60 -3.39 -4.14
N LEU A 353 10.08 -2.20 -3.81
CA LEU A 353 10.33 -1.70 -2.47
C LEU A 353 9.41 -0.50 -2.23
N GLU A 354 8.69 -0.50 -1.13
CA GLU A 354 7.85 0.60 -0.67
C GLU A 354 8.39 1.16 0.65
N LEU A 355 8.53 2.48 0.73
CA LEU A 355 9.03 3.20 1.88
C LEU A 355 8.05 4.32 2.26
N THR A 356 7.29 4.14 3.34
CA THR A 356 6.27 5.08 3.79
C THR A 356 6.67 5.82 5.07
N GLY A 357 6.07 6.98 5.33
CA GLY A 357 6.22 7.70 6.60
C GLY A 357 7.60 8.33 6.81
N TYR A 358 8.38 8.57 5.76
CA TYR A 358 9.68 9.27 5.85
C TYR A 358 9.55 10.79 5.82
N GLY A 359 8.60 11.33 5.08
CA GLY A 359 8.30 12.77 5.05
C GLY A 359 7.44 13.23 6.22
N ALA A 360 6.44 12.43 6.57
CA ALA A 360 5.55 12.64 7.70
C ALA A 360 4.98 11.31 8.17
N PRO A 361 4.60 11.16 9.45
CA PRO A 361 3.95 9.95 9.94
C PRO A 361 2.71 9.61 9.11
N LEU A 362 2.60 8.34 8.73
CA LEU A 362 1.46 7.84 7.97
C LEU A 362 0.20 7.87 8.83
N ARG A 363 -0.91 8.38 8.27
CA ARG A 363 -2.23 8.45 8.91
C ARG A 363 -3.20 7.57 8.11
N ILE A 364 -3.52 6.41 8.65
CA ILE A 364 -4.47 5.43 8.09
C ILE A 364 -5.53 5.04 9.11
#